data_8e813d2485c811d42c04650d52ee9565
#
_entry.id   8e813d2485c811d42c04650d52ee9565
#
_cell.length_a   1.000
_cell.length_b   1.000
_cell.length_c   1.000
_cell.angle_alpha   90.00
_cell.angle_beta   90.00
_cell.angle_gamma   90.00
#
_symmetry.space_group_name_H-M   'P 1'
#
loop_
_entity.id
_entity.type
_entity.pdbx_description
1 polymer ?
#
loop_
_entity_poly.entity_id
_entity_poly.type
_entity_poly.pdbx_seq_one_letter_code
_entity_poly.pdbx_strand_id
1 'polypeptide(L)'
;IDHYWVKVGMDCKTFRYSDFNFGSQLRDYPFMHTMIDDWLSGPKGELNRRIAEDCDGIITGLYEYEMCYRPYFASKSRFIPFPIDLSSVTPVATLQSPSPTILNFFIGIQRSRSAYKGTDIMLSALLRLQADFGTERVAIVQAENVPFARYQEMMNGSHVLLDQLYSYTPGMNALLAMAKGLIVVGGGEEEQYELLGEHELRPIINVQP
;
A
#
# COMPACT_ATOMS: atom_id res chain seq x y z
N ILE A 1 -4.91 9.00 -9.83
CA ILE A 1 -3.61 8.48 -9.36
C ILE A 1 -3.69 6.98 -9.14
N ASP A 2 -4.57 6.47 -8.28
CA ASP A 2 -4.78 5.01 -8.06
C ASP A 2 -5.12 4.24 -9.36
N HIS A 3 -5.57 4.93 -10.38
CA HIS A 3 -6.04 4.34 -11.65
C HIS A 3 -4.92 4.19 -12.69
N TYR A 4 -3.91 5.03 -12.64
CA TYR A 4 -2.67 4.80 -13.39
C TYR A 4 -1.97 3.53 -12.93
N TRP A 5 -2.02 3.27 -11.64
CA TRP A 5 -1.50 2.03 -11.08
C TRP A 5 -2.20 0.80 -11.67
N VAL A 6 -3.53 0.84 -11.79
CA VAL A 6 -4.30 -0.24 -12.42
C VAL A 6 -3.93 -0.40 -13.90
N LYS A 7 -3.77 0.68 -14.64
CA LYS A 7 -3.31 0.63 -16.04
C LYS A 7 -1.91 0.04 -16.13
N VAL A 8 -0.99 0.54 -15.34
CA VAL A 8 0.39 0.07 -15.36
C VAL A 8 0.45 -1.41 -15.01
N GLY A 9 -0.27 -1.86 -14.01
CA GLY A 9 -0.38 -3.27 -13.65
C GLY A 9 -1.01 -4.14 -14.75
N MET A 10 -1.87 -3.58 -15.60
CA MET A 10 -2.55 -4.30 -16.68
C MET A 10 -1.78 -4.30 -18.01
N ASP A 11 -1.11 -3.19 -18.35
CA ASP A 11 -0.49 -2.97 -19.66
C ASP A 11 1.03 -3.08 -19.64
N CYS A 12 1.65 -2.98 -18.48
CA CYS A 12 3.10 -2.93 -18.38
C CYS A 12 3.67 -4.26 -17.88
N LYS A 13 4.29 -5.00 -18.76
CA LYS A 13 5.00 -6.25 -18.44
C LYS A 13 6.19 -6.07 -17.47
N THR A 14 6.57 -4.83 -17.20
CA THR A 14 7.63 -4.52 -16.23
C THR A 14 7.17 -4.66 -14.80
N PHE A 15 5.86 -4.70 -14.55
CA PHE A 15 5.33 -4.93 -13.21
C PHE A 15 5.19 -6.42 -12.94
N ARG A 16 5.83 -6.86 -11.88
CA ARG A 16 5.85 -8.26 -11.42
C ARG A 16 4.47 -8.89 -11.33
N TYR A 17 3.48 -8.14 -10.87
CA TYR A 17 2.12 -8.61 -10.68
C TYR A 17 1.36 -8.89 -11.96
N SER A 18 1.83 -8.45 -13.12
CA SER A 18 1.23 -8.84 -14.40
C SER A 18 1.36 -10.35 -14.64
N ASP A 19 2.43 -10.95 -14.16
CA ASP A 19 2.70 -12.37 -14.31
C ASP A 19 1.81 -13.26 -13.43
N PHE A 20 1.24 -12.69 -12.36
CA PHE A 20 0.30 -13.36 -11.46
C PHE A 20 -1.17 -13.19 -11.87
N ASN A 21 -1.46 -12.85 -13.12
CA ASN A 21 -2.83 -12.58 -13.56
C ASN A 21 -3.54 -11.45 -12.79
N PHE A 22 -2.77 -10.53 -12.18
CA PHE A 22 -3.33 -9.41 -11.43
C PHE A 22 -4.39 -8.66 -12.26
N GLY A 23 -4.08 -8.37 -13.53
CA GLY A 23 -5.02 -7.76 -14.45
C GLY A 23 -6.25 -8.62 -14.74
N SER A 24 -6.13 -9.96 -14.79
CA SER A 24 -7.27 -10.84 -15.00
C SER A 24 -8.15 -10.95 -13.76
N GLN A 25 -7.56 -11.04 -12.58
CA GLN A 25 -8.31 -11.04 -11.32
C GLN A 25 -9.09 -9.75 -11.13
N LEU A 26 -8.50 -8.60 -11.47
CA LEU A 26 -9.21 -7.32 -11.42
C LEU A 26 -10.28 -7.18 -12.51
N ARG A 27 -10.12 -7.81 -13.67
CA ARG A 27 -11.13 -7.83 -14.75
C ARG A 27 -12.41 -8.53 -14.33
N ASP A 28 -12.33 -9.48 -13.41
CA ASP A 28 -13.49 -10.18 -12.87
C ASP A 28 -14.36 -9.31 -11.95
N TYR A 29 -13.86 -8.10 -11.58
CA TYR A 29 -14.62 -7.14 -10.81
C TYR A 29 -15.26 -6.11 -11.73
N PRO A 30 -16.60 -6.13 -11.91
CA PRO A 30 -17.30 -5.25 -12.88
C PRO A 30 -17.00 -3.75 -12.70
N PHE A 31 -16.79 -3.30 -11.45
CA PHE A 31 -16.49 -1.90 -11.17
C PHE A 31 -15.10 -1.47 -11.69
N MET A 32 -14.17 -2.41 -11.88
CA MET A 32 -12.83 -2.08 -12.37
C MET A 32 -12.85 -1.67 -13.84
N HIS A 33 -13.70 -2.27 -14.66
CA HIS A 33 -13.85 -1.87 -16.05
C HIS A 33 -14.30 -0.41 -16.16
N THR A 34 -15.33 -0.05 -15.41
CA THR A 34 -15.83 1.34 -15.39
C THR A 34 -14.77 2.32 -14.88
N MET A 35 -14.03 1.93 -13.84
CA MET A 35 -12.93 2.75 -13.31
C MET A 35 -11.82 2.93 -14.34
N ILE A 36 -11.38 1.86 -14.98
CA ILE A 36 -10.32 1.90 -16.00
C ILE A 36 -10.73 2.81 -17.15
N ASP A 37 -11.92 2.62 -17.68
CA ASP A 37 -12.42 3.41 -18.80
C ASP A 37 -12.54 4.91 -18.45
N ASP A 38 -13.09 5.22 -17.28
CA ASP A 38 -13.27 6.61 -16.82
C ASP A 38 -11.94 7.33 -16.58
N TRP A 39 -10.95 6.65 -16.01
CA TRP A 39 -9.66 7.25 -15.67
C TRP A 39 -8.60 7.19 -16.76
N LEU A 40 -8.71 6.27 -17.70
CA LEU A 40 -7.73 6.15 -18.79
C LEU A 40 -8.19 6.80 -20.08
N SER A 41 -9.45 6.63 -20.42
CA SER A 41 -10.04 7.05 -21.69
C SER A 41 -11.13 8.11 -21.53
N GLY A 42 -11.64 8.26 -20.30
CA GLY A 42 -12.72 9.18 -19.99
C GLY A 42 -12.24 10.58 -19.56
N PRO A 43 -13.21 11.45 -19.19
CA PRO A 43 -12.94 12.85 -18.85
C PRO A 43 -11.91 13.05 -17.74
N LYS A 44 -11.83 12.13 -16.77
CA LYS A 44 -10.85 12.21 -15.67
C LYS A 44 -9.43 11.94 -16.17
N GLY A 45 -9.27 10.96 -17.05
CA GLY A 45 -7.96 10.66 -17.66
C GLY A 45 -7.48 11.81 -18.54
N GLU A 46 -8.40 12.40 -19.32
CA GLU A 46 -8.11 13.57 -20.13
C GLU A 46 -7.71 14.79 -19.29
N LEU A 47 -8.48 15.08 -18.22
CA LEU A 47 -8.18 16.16 -17.30
C LEU A 47 -6.81 15.97 -16.63
N ASN A 48 -6.51 14.75 -16.16
CA ASN A 48 -5.22 14.43 -15.53
C ASN A 48 -4.05 14.64 -16.51
N ARG A 49 -4.22 14.23 -17.77
CA ARG A 49 -3.19 14.45 -18.81
C ARG A 49 -2.98 15.94 -19.06
N ARG A 50 -4.04 16.72 -19.23
CA ARG A 50 -3.95 18.18 -19.42
C ARG A 50 -3.26 18.85 -18.25
N ILE A 51 -3.61 18.49 -17.00
CA ILE A 51 -2.92 19.00 -15.82
C ILE A 51 -1.42 18.65 -15.87
N ALA A 52 -1.08 17.42 -16.23
CA ALA A 52 0.30 16.98 -16.34
C ALA A 52 1.05 17.69 -17.48
N GLU A 53 0.39 18.06 -18.58
CA GLU A 53 0.95 18.83 -19.67
C GLU A 53 1.20 20.30 -19.28
N ASP A 54 0.25 20.91 -18.57
CA ASP A 54 0.25 22.35 -18.27
C ASP A 54 1.02 22.72 -17.00
N CYS A 55 1.22 21.80 -16.06
CA CYS A 55 1.90 22.10 -14.80
C CYS A 55 3.40 22.30 -14.97
N ASP A 56 4.01 23.09 -14.09
CA ASP A 56 5.45 23.38 -14.06
C ASP A 56 6.28 22.18 -13.62
N GLY A 57 5.71 21.28 -12.80
CA GLY A 57 6.40 20.12 -12.28
C GLY A 57 5.45 19.06 -11.70
N ILE A 58 5.91 17.83 -11.69
CA ILE A 58 5.19 16.67 -11.16
C ILE A 58 6.02 16.05 -10.06
N ILE A 59 5.47 15.99 -8.85
CA ILE A 59 6.07 15.27 -7.73
C ILE A 59 5.38 13.92 -7.61
N THR A 60 6.16 12.86 -7.73
CA THR A 60 5.71 11.48 -7.56
C THR A 60 6.16 10.96 -6.20
N GLY A 61 5.21 10.53 -5.38
CA GLY A 61 5.51 10.12 -4.00
C GLY A 61 5.70 8.62 -3.82
N LEU A 62 5.33 7.83 -4.82
CA LEU A 62 5.39 6.37 -4.84
C LEU A 62 6.04 5.91 -6.14
N TYR A 63 6.67 4.72 -6.10
CA TYR A 63 7.25 4.10 -7.29
C TYR A 63 6.22 3.95 -8.42
N GLU A 64 5.01 3.50 -8.09
CA GLU A 64 3.92 3.33 -9.05
C GLU A 64 3.58 4.63 -9.77
N TYR A 65 3.61 5.76 -9.07
CA TYR A 65 3.34 7.07 -9.66
C TYR A 65 4.49 7.54 -10.53
N GLU A 66 5.72 7.30 -10.11
CA GLU A 66 6.91 7.61 -10.93
C GLU A 66 6.87 6.88 -12.26
N MET A 67 6.54 5.58 -12.22
CA MET A 67 6.44 4.77 -13.45
C MET A 67 5.28 5.20 -14.36
N CYS A 68 4.24 5.81 -13.83
CA CYS A 68 3.13 6.33 -14.63
C CYS A 68 3.46 7.65 -15.35
N TYR A 69 4.21 8.53 -14.71
CA TYR A 69 4.48 9.88 -15.25
C TYR A 69 5.81 10.01 -15.96
N ARG A 70 6.85 9.38 -15.45
CA ARG A 70 8.21 9.49 -15.98
C ARG A 70 8.34 9.18 -17.48
N PRO A 71 7.68 8.16 -18.05
CA PRO A 71 7.79 7.84 -19.48
C PRO A 71 7.33 8.99 -20.38
N TYR A 72 6.43 9.85 -19.91
CA TYR A 72 5.84 10.93 -20.69
C TYR A 72 6.34 12.32 -20.29
N PHE A 73 6.76 12.49 -19.04
CA PHE A 73 7.05 13.79 -18.43
C PHE A 73 8.38 13.81 -17.67
N ALA A 74 9.38 13.05 -18.12
CA ALA A 74 10.67 12.89 -17.44
C ALA A 74 11.35 14.22 -17.10
N SER A 75 11.25 15.24 -17.98
CA SER A 75 11.90 16.53 -17.80
C SER A 75 11.33 17.33 -16.62
N LYS A 76 10.09 17.10 -16.24
CA LYS A 76 9.41 17.82 -15.15
C LYS A 76 8.95 16.93 -14.01
N SER A 77 9.14 15.62 -14.09
CA SER A 77 8.88 14.69 -12.98
C SER A 77 10.06 14.64 -12.00
N ARG A 78 9.74 14.61 -10.71
CA ARG A 78 10.70 14.40 -9.63
C ARG A 78 10.11 13.44 -8.61
N PHE A 79 10.84 12.38 -8.32
CA PHE A 79 10.48 11.50 -7.23
C PHE A 79 10.88 12.12 -5.90
N ILE A 80 9.91 12.34 -5.04
CA ILE A 80 10.09 12.82 -3.67
C ILE A 80 9.17 11.94 -2.80
N PRO A 81 9.72 11.06 -1.95
CA PRO A 81 8.93 10.17 -1.10
C PRO A 81 7.93 10.94 -0.23
N PHE A 82 6.82 10.30 0.11
CA PHE A 82 5.83 10.93 0.98
C PHE A 82 6.45 11.33 2.32
N PRO A 83 6.29 12.60 2.73
CA PRO A 83 6.76 13.03 4.03
C PRO A 83 5.89 12.48 5.15
N ILE A 84 6.51 12.21 6.30
CA ILE A 84 5.81 11.91 7.54
C ILE A 84 6.33 12.84 8.65
N ASP A 85 5.41 13.43 9.40
CA ASP A 85 5.76 14.23 10.57
C ASP A 85 6.02 13.32 11.78
N LEU A 86 7.29 13.06 12.05
CA LEU A 86 7.70 12.23 13.17
C LEU A 86 7.50 12.91 14.53
N SER A 87 7.39 14.25 14.58
CA SER A 87 7.21 14.98 15.85
C SER A 87 5.85 14.68 16.50
N SER A 88 4.85 14.31 15.69
CA SER A 88 3.50 13.98 16.15
C SER A 88 3.32 12.47 16.43
N VAL A 89 4.34 11.64 16.19
CA VAL A 89 4.24 10.18 16.32
C VAL A 89 4.77 9.74 17.67
N THR A 90 3.94 9.05 18.44
CA THR A 90 4.37 8.38 19.67
C THR A 90 4.63 6.91 19.38
N PRO A 91 5.84 6.39 19.64
CA PRO A 91 6.12 4.96 19.51
C PRO A 91 5.22 4.12 20.39
N VAL A 92 4.85 2.95 19.92
CA VAL A 92 3.96 2.04 20.64
C VAL A 92 4.71 1.34 21.76
N ALA A 93 4.24 1.51 22.99
CA ALA A 93 4.87 0.95 24.18
C ALA A 93 4.89 -0.60 24.23
N THR A 94 3.97 -1.25 23.52
CA THR A 94 3.88 -2.72 23.43
C THR A 94 5.12 -3.38 22.83
N LEU A 95 5.91 -2.64 22.05
CA LEU A 95 7.14 -3.12 21.45
C LEU A 95 8.33 -3.16 22.42
N GLN A 96 8.14 -2.66 23.63
CA GLN A 96 9.18 -2.70 24.68
C GLN A 96 9.30 -4.08 25.35
N SER A 97 8.35 -4.99 25.08
CA SER A 97 8.45 -6.38 25.54
C SER A 97 9.21 -7.22 24.52
N PRO A 98 10.35 -7.84 24.87
CA PRO A 98 11.16 -8.62 23.93
C PRO A 98 10.47 -9.89 23.43
N SER A 99 9.39 -10.33 24.05
CA SER A 99 8.61 -11.50 23.63
C SER A 99 7.15 -11.35 24.09
N PRO A 100 6.30 -10.73 23.30
CA PRO A 100 4.89 -10.65 23.64
C PRO A 100 4.25 -12.04 23.62
N THR A 101 3.45 -12.35 24.64
CA THR A 101 2.69 -13.61 24.69
C THR A 101 1.67 -13.68 23.56
N ILE A 102 1.06 -12.53 23.22
CA ILE A 102 0.06 -12.39 22.17
C ILE A 102 0.59 -11.41 21.12
N LEU A 103 0.65 -11.83 19.88
CA LEU A 103 0.93 -10.96 18.74
C LEU A 103 -0.36 -10.31 18.23
N ASN A 104 -0.43 -9.00 18.30
CA ASN A 104 -1.54 -8.20 17.81
C ASN A 104 -1.26 -7.75 16.38
N PHE A 105 -2.04 -8.26 15.44
CA PHE A 105 -1.99 -7.88 14.03
C PHE A 105 -3.06 -6.84 13.75
N PHE A 106 -2.67 -5.75 13.11
CA PHE A 106 -3.57 -4.71 12.68
C PHE A 106 -3.77 -4.76 11.16
N ILE A 107 -5.01 -4.68 10.72
CA ILE A 107 -5.34 -4.58 9.30
C ILE A 107 -6.42 -3.52 9.09
N GLY A 108 -6.15 -2.57 8.19
CA GLY A 108 -7.11 -1.57 7.75
C GLY A 108 -7.84 -2.03 6.50
N ILE A 109 -9.16 -2.15 6.56
CA ILE A 109 -9.98 -2.61 5.44
C ILE A 109 -10.84 -1.48 4.91
N GLN A 110 -10.75 -1.28 3.61
CA GLN A 110 -11.62 -0.43 2.84
C GLN A 110 -12.33 -1.31 1.81
N ARG A 111 -13.57 -1.71 2.07
CA ARG A 111 -14.28 -2.75 1.28
C ARG A 111 -14.29 -2.49 -0.21
N SER A 112 -14.53 -1.23 -0.61
CA SER A 112 -14.54 -0.86 -2.02
C SER A 112 -13.17 -0.98 -2.71
N ARG A 113 -12.10 -1.15 -1.94
CA ARG A 113 -10.73 -1.25 -2.42
C ARG A 113 -10.04 -2.57 -2.05
N SER A 114 -10.74 -3.46 -1.34
CA SER A 114 -10.13 -4.65 -0.75
C SER A 114 -9.52 -5.56 -1.81
N ALA A 115 -10.24 -5.79 -2.89
CA ALA A 115 -9.80 -6.67 -3.97
C ALA A 115 -8.48 -6.20 -4.63
N TYR A 116 -8.40 -4.94 -5.04
CA TYR A 116 -7.18 -4.47 -5.71
C TYR A 116 -6.03 -4.10 -4.76
N LYS A 117 -6.31 -4.00 -3.46
CA LYS A 117 -5.28 -3.90 -2.43
C LYS A 117 -4.82 -5.26 -1.92
N GLY A 118 -5.58 -6.32 -2.17
CA GLY A 118 -5.34 -7.66 -1.67
C GLY A 118 -5.56 -7.80 -0.15
N THR A 119 -6.28 -6.85 0.48
CA THR A 119 -6.52 -6.90 1.94
C THR A 119 -7.50 -8.01 2.34
N ASP A 120 -8.33 -8.49 1.44
CA ASP A 120 -9.18 -9.68 1.60
C ASP A 120 -8.35 -10.97 1.71
N ILE A 121 -7.32 -11.10 0.86
CA ILE A 121 -6.36 -12.21 0.92
C ILE A 121 -5.56 -12.16 2.22
N MET A 122 -5.04 -10.98 2.58
CA MET A 122 -4.28 -10.77 3.81
C MET A 122 -5.12 -11.08 5.06
N LEU A 123 -6.40 -10.65 5.09
CA LEU A 123 -7.30 -10.99 6.19
C LEU A 123 -7.55 -12.49 6.27
N SER A 124 -7.75 -13.15 5.14
CA SER A 124 -7.93 -14.59 5.10
C SER A 124 -6.71 -15.34 5.63
N ALA A 125 -5.50 -14.86 5.31
CA ALA A 125 -4.26 -15.41 5.85
C ALA A 125 -4.15 -15.21 7.37
N LEU A 126 -4.52 -14.03 7.89
CA LEU A 126 -4.55 -13.78 9.34
C LEU A 126 -5.55 -14.67 10.08
N LEU A 127 -6.73 -14.87 9.52
CA LEU A 127 -7.74 -15.76 10.12
C LEU A 127 -7.25 -17.22 10.18
N ARG A 128 -6.55 -17.68 9.15
CA ARG A 128 -5.91 -19.00 9.17
C ARG A 128 -4.81 -19.06 10.22
N LEU A 129 -3.95 -18.05 10.29
CA LEU A 129 -2.89 -17.97 11.30
C LEU A 129 -3.48 -18.03 12.72
N GLN A 130 -4.57 -17.31 12.97
CA GLN A 130 -5.25 -17.35 14.28
C GLN A 130 -5.89 -18.72 14.56
N ALA A 131 -6.45 -19.39 13.54
CA ALA A 131 -6.98 -20.73 13.70
C ALA A 131 -5.90 -21.76 14.02
N ASP A 132 -4.71 -21.64 13.44
CA ASP A 132 -3.59 -22.57 13.62
C ASP A 132 -2.89 -22.37 14.98
N PHE A 133 -2.76 -21.13 15.48
CA PHE A 133 -2.00 -20.79 16.67
C PHE A 133 -2.84 -20.43 17.90
N GLY A 134 -4.14 -20.25 17.75
CA GLY A 134 -5.09 -19.88 18.80
C GLY A 134 -5.15 -18.38 19.08
N THR A 135 -6.29 -17.96 19.62
CA THR A 135 -6.54 -16.55 19.97
C THR A 135 -5.69 -16.07 21.15
N GLU A 136 -5.14 -16.99 21.93
CA GLU A 136 -4.21 -16.71 23.03
C GLU A 136 -2.80 -16.36 22.55
N ARG A 137 -2.50 -16.55 21.27
CA ARG A 137 -1.20 -16.20 20.66
C ARG A 137 -1.32 -15.17 19.53
N VAL A 138 -2.47 -15.15 18.83
CA VAL A 138 -2.71 -14.28 17.68
C VAL A 138 -4.00 -13.51 17.89
N ALA A 139 -3.90 -12.19 18.00
CA ALA A 139 -5.05 -11.29 18.04
C ALA A 139 -5.10 -10.46 16.75
N ILE A 140 -6.30 -10.26 16.23
CA ILE A 140 -6.54 -9.50 15.00
C ILE A 140 -7.34 -8.24 15.33
N VAL A 141 -6.78 -7.08 15.02
CA VAL A 141 -7.43 -5.78 15.15
C VAL A 141 -7.79 -5.30 13.74
N GLN A 142 -9.07 -5.41 13.41
CA GLN A 142 -9.58 -4.98 12.13
C GLN A 142 -10.20 -3.59 12.23
N ALA A 143 -9.66 -2.63 11.47
CA ALA A 143 -10.21 -1.28 11.34
C ALA A 143 -10.94 -1.14 10.01
N GLU A 144 -12.25 -0.88 10.07
CA GLU A 144 -13.09 -0.70 8.89
C GLU A 144 -14.01 0.51 9.06
N ASN A 145 -13.95 1.43 8.10
CA ASN A 145 -14.80 2.62 8.08
C ASN A 145 -14.79 3.45 9.39
N VAL A 146 -13.65 3.49 10.07
CA VAL A 146 -13.48 4.28 11.29
C VAL A 146 -12.84 5.64 10.98
N PRO A 147 -13.13 6.70 11.77
CA PRO A 147 -12.41 7.96 11.67
C PRO A 147 -10.90 7.78 11.89
N PHE A 148 -10.09 8.64 11.26
CA PHE A 148 -8.63 8.52 11.31
C PHE A 148 -8.05 8.51 12.73
N ALA A 149 -8.56 9.33 13.63
CA ALA A 149 -8.12 9.33 15.02
C ALA A 149 -8.34 7.97 15.69
N ARG A 150 -9.52 7.35 15.47
CA ARG A 150 -9.82 6.01 15.97
C ARG A 150 -8.95 4.94 15.35
N TYR A 151 -8.66 5.07 14.05
CA TYR A 151 -7.73 4.20 13.32
C TYR A 151 -6.33 4.21 13.97
N GLN A 152 -5.83 5.39 14.30
CA GLN A 152 -4.55 5.55 14.98
C GLN A 152 -4.54 4.96 16.40
N GLU A 153 -5.62 5.11 17.15
CA GLU A 153 -5.77 4.51 18.48
C GLU A 153 -5.76 2.98 18.41
N MET A 154 -6.50 2.41 17.46
CA MET A 154 -6.55 0.96 17.27
C MET A 154 -5.17 0.39 16.88
N MET A 155 -4.39 1.15 16.13
CA MET A 155 -3.02 0.77 15.76
C MET A 155 -2.07 0.77 16.98
N ASN A 156 -2.30 1.62 17.98
CA ASN A 156 -1.39 1.79 19.13
C ASN A 156 -1.20 0.52 19.97
N GLY A 157 -2.15 -0.42 19.94
CA GLY A 157 -2.05 -1.70 20.66
C GLY A 157 -1.46 -2.85 19.84
N SER A 158 -0.99 -2.57 18.63
CA SER A 158 -0.59 -3.60 17.66
C SER A 158 0.93 -3.75 17.57
N HIS A 159 1.39 -4.92 17.11
CA HIS A 159 2.80 -5.23 16.86
C HIS A 159 3.11 -5.26 15.37
N VAL A 160 2.15 -5.68 14.56
CA VAL A 160 2.31 -5.89 13.11
C VAL A 160 1.18 -5.19 12.39
N LEU A 161 1.49 -4.44 11.33
CA LEU A 161 0.53 -3.93 10.36
C LEU A 161 0.58 -4.78 9.09
N LEU A 162 -0.58 -5.22 8.58
CA LEU A 162 -0.74 -5.66 7.21
C LEU A 162 -1.26 -4.50 6.36
N ASP A 163 -0.47 -4.07 5.36
CA ASP A 163 -0.83 -2.95 4.49
C ASP A 163 -1.47 -3.44 3.19
N GLN A 164 -0.81 -3.30 2.06
CA GLN A 164 -1.32 -3.67 0.75
C GLN A 164 -0.50 -4.82 0.18
N LEU A 165 -1.17 -5.85 -0.33
CA LEU A 165 -0.51 -6.98 -0.99
C LEU A 165 -0.01 -6.58 -2.39
N TYR A 166 -0.84 -5.87 -3.13
CA TYR A 166 -0.58 -5.47 -4.52
C TYR A 166 -0.01 -4.05 -4.61
N SER A 167 1.14 -3.84 -3.99
CA SER A 167 1.81 -2.55 -3.96
C SER A 167 3.32 -2.74 -4.03
N TYR A 168 4.01 -1.91 -4.80
CA TYR A 168 5.47 -1.85 -4.80
C TYR A 168 5.98 -1.05 -3.62
N THR A 169 5.23 -0.01 -3.25
CA THR A 169 5.64 0.99 -2.26
C THR A 169 4.71 0.94 -1.05
N PRO A 170 5.23 1.09 0.18
CA PRO A 170 4.40 1.23 1.36
C PRO A 170 3.53 2.48 1.27
N GLY A 171 2.25 2.34 1.61
CA GLY A 171 1.34 3.47 1.72
C GLY A 171 1.59 4.31 2.98
N MET A 172 0.85 5.42 3.13
CA MET A 172 0.95 6.30 4.31
C MET A 172 0.68 5.57 5.64
N ASN A 173 -0.17 4.55 5.62
CA ASN A 173 -0.45 3.74 6.81
C ASN A 173 0.77 2.92 7.23
N ALA A 174 1.47 2.35 6.26
CA ALA A 174 2.72 1.62 6.51
C ALA A 174 3.81 2.54 7.05
N LEU A 175 3.95 3.74 6.48
CA LEU A 175 4.91 4.75 6.99
C LEU A 175 4.59 5.14 8.43
N LEU A 176 3.31 5.39 8.75
CA LEU A 176 2.88 5.69 10.11
C LEU A 176 3.14 4.53 11.07
N ALA A 177 2.88 3.30 10.64
CA ALA A 177 3.13 2.12 11.45
C ALA A 177 4.63 1.93 11.74
N MET A 178 5.48 2.08 10.74
CA MET A 178 6.94 2.04 10.92
C MET A 178 7.43 3.16 11.85
N ALA A 179 6.90 4.37 11.71
CA ALA A 179 7.22 5.48 12.61
C ALA A 179 6.80 5.22 14.06
N LYS A 180 5.74 4.45 14.27
CA LYS A 180 5.31 3.96 15.59
C LYS A 180 6.11 2.75 16.08
N GLY A 181 6.96 2.18 15.25
CA GLY A 181 7.78 1.01 15.54
C GLY A 181 7.12 -0.34 15.24
N LEU A 182 5.98 -0.39 14.55
CA LEU A 182 5.36 -1.65 14.17
C LEU A 182 6.15 -2.33 13.04
N ILE A 183 6.10 -3.65 13.02
CA ILE A 183 6.51 -4.44 11.86
C ILE A 183 5.46 -4.25 10.76
N VAL A 184 5.91 -3.98 9.54
CA VAL A 184 5.02 -3.86 8.38
C VAL A 184 5.18 -5.05 7.46
N VAL A 185 4.05 -5.65 7.10
CA VAL A 185 3.94 -6.72 6.10
C VAL A 185 3.12 -6.19 4.93
N GLY A 186 3.69 -6.23 3.73
CA GLY A 186 3.00 -5.67 2.54
C GLY A 186 3.96 -5.44 1.38
N GLY A 187 3.63 -4.50 0.51
CA GLY A 187 4.48 -4.10 -0.60
C GLY A 187 5.75 -3.39 -0.13
N GLY A 188 6.88 -3.94 -0.53
CA GLY A 188 8.22 -3.41 -0.25
C GLY A 188 9.20 -3.99 -1.27
N GLU A 189 8.90 -3.77 -2.56
CA GLU A 189 9.62 -4.37 -3.67
C GLU A 189 10.99 -3.71 -3.89
N GLU A 190 11.91 -4.46 -4.49
CA GLU A 190 13.28 -3.98 -4.74
C GLU A 190 13.30 -2.72 -5.59
N GLU A 191 12.42 -2.61 -6.56
CA GLU A 191 12.31 -1.48 -7.48
C GLU A 191 12.07 -0.15 -6.76
N GLN A 192 11.31 -0.15 -5.67
CA GLN A 192 11.14 1.07 -4.88
C GLN A 192 12.40 1.45 -4.10
N TYR A 193 13.13 0.45 -3.57
CA TYR A 193 14.38 0.72 -2.85
C TYR A 193 15.47 1.23 -3.78
N GLU A 194 15.55 0.70 -5.00
CA GLU A 194 16.43 1.24 -6.05
C GLU A 194 16.09 2.68 -6.38
N LEU A 195 14.80 3.02 -6.50
CA LEU A 195 14.36 4.40 -6.75
C LEU A 195 14.68 5.34 -5.59
N LEU A 196 14.63 4.85 -4.35
CA LEU A 196 15.04 5.58 -3.15
C LEU A 196 16.56 5.73 -3.02
N GLY A 197 17.35 4.93 -3.74
CA GLY A 197 18.80 4.80 -3.53
C GLY A 197 19.13 4.10 -2.20
N GLU A 198 18.21 3.31 -1.66
CA GLU A 198 18.38 2.59 -0.41
C GLU A 198 18.80 1.14 -0.69
N HIS A 199 20.01 0.78 -0.27
CA HIS A 199 20.60 -0.52 -0.60
C HIS A 199 20.76 -1.46 0.60
N GLU A 200 20.60 -0.95 1.81
CA GLU A 200 20.85 -1.71 3.04
C GLU A 200 19.57 -2.01 3.82
N LEU A 201 18.72 -1.01 4.01
CA LEU A 201 17.54 -1.12 4.85
C LEU A 201 16.34 -1.69 4.08
N ARG A 202 15.78 -2.76 4.61
CA ARG A 202 14.56 -3.41 4.11
C ARG A 202 13.54 -3.53 5.25
N PRO A 203 12.95 -2.40 5.71
CA PRO A 203 12.12 -2.40 6.92
C PRO A 203 10.77 -3.10 6.75
N ILE A 204 10.39 -3.45 5.54
CA ILE A 204 9.10 -4.08 5.24
C ILE A 204 9.32 -5.56 4.97
N ILE A 205 8.54 -6.40 5.60
CA ILE A 205 8.43 -7.81 5.22
C ILE A 205 7.61 -7.85 3.93
N ASN A 206 8.33 -7.94 2.81
CA ASN A 206 7.71 -8.00 1.50
C ASN A 206 7.00 -9.32 1.30
N VAL A 207 5.76 -9.26 0.85
CA VAL A 207 4.94 -10.42 0.52
C VAL A 207 4.40 -10.27 -0.89
N GLN A 208 4.33 -11.41 -1.58
CA GLN A 208 3.82 -11.49 -2.95
C GLN A 208 2.49 -12.24 -2.97
N PRO A 209 1.61 -11.91 -3.91
CA PRO A 209 0.35 -12.62 -4.10
C PRO A 209 0.54 -14.09 -4.44
#